data_2b444b4e8a1232c324826d9871d71678
#
_entry.id   2b444b4e8a1232c324826d9871d71678
#
_cell.length_a   1.000
_cell.length_b   1.000
_cell.length_c   1.000
_cell.angle_alpha   90.00
_cell.angle_beta   90.00
_cell.angle_gamma   90.00
#
_symmetry.space_group_name_H-M   'P 1'
#
loop_
_entity.id
_entity.type
_entity.pdbx_description
1 polymer ?
#
loop_
_entity_poly.entity_id
_entity_poly.type
_entity_poly.pdbx_seq_one_letter_code
_entity_poly.pdbx_strand_id
1 'polypeptide(L)'
;IDLRTLRNKQMTAEQPACILELNDCSIVTSSIYERCFADEKGMVYHHIADPRTGRPSESNLASATVISKRSIDGDGLSTALLLMRSDWSAEYVEEHPGIEAVLITRDGDLLPTSGIRKALSNCSR
;
A
#
# COMPACT_ATOMS: atom_id res chain seq x y z
N ILE A 1 -10.09 0.45 1.86
CA ILE A 1 -8.73 0.98 1.69
C ILE A 1 -8.79 2.48 1.85
N ASP A 2 -8.18 2.99 2.88
CA ASP A 2 -8.13 4.42 3.19
C ASP A 2 -6.92 5.03 2.48
N LEU A 3 -7.16 6.00 1.63
CA LEU A 3 -6.11 6.82 1.02
C LEU A 3 -6.00 8.13 1.74
N ARG A 4 -5.04 8.20 2.61
CA ARG A 4 -4.55 9.49 3.05
C ARG A 4 -3.48 9.93 2.06
N THR A 5 -3.83 10.80 1.12
CA THR A 5 -2.82 11.32 0.22
C THR A 5 -1.94 12.33 0.95
N LEU A 6 -0.64 12.17 0.86
CA LEU A 6 0.33 13.13 1.39
C LEU A 6 0.24 14.52 0.75
N ARG A 7 -0.60 14.65 -0.28
CA ARG A 7 -0.70 15.86 -1.08
C ARG A 7 -1.40 17.03 -0.39
N ASN A 8 -2.20 16.77 0.64
CA ASN A 8 -2.89 17.82 1.36
C ASN A 8 -2.87 17.56 2.86
N LYS A 9 -2.24 18.46 3.60
CA LYS A 9 -2.25 18.49 5.08
C LYS A 9 -3.64 18.63 5.70
N GLN A 10 -4.70 18.65 4.90
CA GLN A 10 -6.08 18.84 5.33
C GLN A 10 -6.98 17.64 5.01
N MET A 11 -6.43 16.44 5.01
CA MET A 11 -7.28 15.29 4.78
C MET A 11 -8.07 14.92 6.02
N THR A 12 -9.35 15.08 5.90
CA THR A 12 -10.31 14.41 6.75
C THR A 12 -10.22 12.90 6.49
N ALA A 13 -10.14 12.13 7.56
CA ALA A 13 -10.00 10.67 7.54
C ALA A 13 -11.21 9.92 6.94
N GLU A 14 -12.02 10.57 6.12
CA GLU A 14 -13.36 10.10 5.80
C GLU A 14 -13.58 9.64 4.35
N GLN A 15 -12.58 9.78 3.48
CA GLN A 15 -12.75 9.34 2.09
C GLN A 15 -11.81 8.19 1.76
N PRO A 16 -12.35 6.97 1.54
CA PRO A 16 -11.54 5.85 1.08
C PRO A 16 -11.04 6.08 -0.35
N ALA A 17 -9.85 5.58 -0.64
CA ALA A 17 -9.28 5.62 -1.98
C ALA A 17 -10.05 4.78 -2.96
N CYS A 18 -10.43 3.62 -2.49
CA CYS A 18 -11.28 2.70 -3.21
C CYS A 18 -12.04 1.83 -2.22
N ILE A 19 -13.13 1.27 -2.70
CA ILE A 19 -13.93 0.32 -1.94
C ILE A 19 -13.87 -1.01 -2.70
N LEU A 20 -13.52 -2.08 -1.98
CA LEU A 20 -13.48 -3.42 -2.53
C LEU A 20 -14.49 -4.28 -1.78
N GLU A 21 -15.29 -5.01 -2.52
CA GLU A 21 -16.15 -6.04 -1.98
C GLU A 21 -15.47 -7.40 -2.17
N LEU A 22 -15.14 -8.04 -1.05
CA LEU A 22 -14.35 -9.27 -1.04
C LEU A 22 -15.03 -10.34 -0.20
N ASN A 23 -14.93 -11.59 -0.65
CA ASN A 23 -15.46 -12.76 0.05
C ASN A 23 -14.36 -13.80 0.24
N ASP A 24 -14.36 -14.45 1.41
CA ASP A 24 -13.48 -15.58 1.74
C ASP A 24 -12.00 -15.33 1.51
N CYS A 25 -11.56 -14.11 1.82
CA CYS A 25 -10.15 -13.73 1.72
C CYS A 25 -9.77 -12.79 2.85
N SER A 26 -8.48 -12.62 3.03
CA SER A 26 -7.94 -11.62 3.95
C SER A 26 -7.47 -10.39 3.20
N ILE A 27 -7.51 -9.26 3.87
CA ILE A 27 -6.98 -7.99 3.38
C ILE A 27 -6.10 -7.39 4.47
N VAL A 28 -4.85 -7.09 4.12
CA VAL A 28 -3.88 -6.52 5.06
C VAL A 28 -3.19 -5.34 4.40
N THR A 29 -3.10 -4.25 5.12
CA THR A 29 -2.47 -3.02 4.65
C THR A 29 -1.29 -2.64 5.54
N SER A 30 -0.15 -2.38 4.93
CA SER A 30 0.98 -1.70 5.55
C SER A 30 1.11 -0.31 4.94
N SER A 31 1.35 0.70 5.78
CA SER A 31 1.48 2.07 5.31
C SER A 31 2.48 2.86 6.15
N ILE A 32 2.96 3.96 5.57
CA ILE A 32 3.90 4.86 6.24
C ILE A 32 3.20 5.98 7.02
N TYR A 33 1.87 6.04 6.99
CA TYR A 33 1.13 7.19 7.50
C TYR A 33 0.91 7.22 9.01
N GLU A 34 0.76 6.06 9.64
CA GLU A 34 0.25 6.01 11.01
C GLU A 34 1.31 6.25 12.08
N ARG A 35 2.55 5.92 11.79
CA ARG A 35 3.66 6.04 12.73
C ARG A 35 4.83 6.74 12.07
N CYS A 36 4.71 8.05 11.93
CA CYS A 36 5.76 8.87 11.36
C CYS A 36 6.04 10.07 12.27
N PHE A 37 7.24 10.60 12.15
CA PHE A 37 7.63 11.85 12.79
C PHE A 37 8.46 12.69 11.81
N ALA A 38 8.47 13.99 12.01
CA ALA A 38 9.26 14.92 11.23
C ALA A 38 10.43 15.45 12.08
N ASP A 39 11.62 15.54 11.50
CA ASP A 39 12.77 16.17 12.13
C ASP A 39 12.68 17.72 12.02
N GLU A 40 13.68 18.41 12.58
CA GLU A 40 13.75 19.87 12.56
C GLU A 40 13.82 20.45 11.14
N LYS A 41 14.22 19.66 10.15
CA LYS A 41 14.33 20.06 8.73
C LYS A 41 13.06 19.75 7.95
N GLY A 42 12.01 19.22 8.60
CA GLY A 42 10.77 18.82 7.96
C GLY A 42 10.83 17.47 7.25
N MET A 43 11.91 16.73 7.44
CA MET A 43 12.06 15.38 6.90
C MET A 43 11.18 14.41 7.68
N VAL A 44 10.30 13.67 6.99
CA VAL A 44 9.38 12.71 7.60
C VAL A 44 9.99 11.32 7.62
N TYR A 45 10.03 10.73 8.81
CA TYR A 45 10.49 9.36 9.04
C TYR A 45 9.32 8.49 9.47
N HIS A 46 9.22 7.30 8.92
CA HIS A 46 8.19 6.33 9.27
C HIS A 46 8.80 5.06 9.88
N HIS A 47 7.94 4.22 10.46
CA HIS A 47 8.38 3.03 11.19
C HIS A 47 8.82 1.85 10.32
N ILE A 48 8.57 1.90 9.00
CA ILE A 48 8.95 0.83 8.09
C ILE A 48 10.43 0.98 7.73
N ALA A 49 11.27 0.16 8.33
CA ALA A 49 12.71 0.20 8.12
C ALA A 49 13.14 -0.71 6.97
N ASP A 50 14.06 -0.21 6.15
CA ASP A 50 14.72 -1.03 5.14
C ASP A 50 15.78 -1.90 5.83
N PRO A 51 15.68 -3.23 5.80
CA PRO A 51 16.62 -4.11 6.48
C PRO A 51 18.05 -4.02 5.95
N ARG A 52 18.22 -3.52 4.73
CA ARG A 52 19.56 -3.36 4.13
C ARG A 52 20.32 -2.16 4.69
N THR A 53 19.62 -1.13 5.12
CA THR A 53 20.22 0.14 5.59
C THR A 53 19.98 0.42 7.06
N GLY A 54 18.98 -0.22 7.68
CA GLY A 54 18.53 0.07 9.04
C GLY A 54 17.83 1.43 9.17
N ARG A 55 17.55 2.10 8.05
CA ARG A 55 16.90 3.41 7.99
C ARG A 55 15.47 3.27 7.48
N PRO A 56 14.61 4.26 7.69
CA PRO A 56 13.29 4.26 7.08
C PRO A 56 13.37 4.06 5.57
N SER A 57 12.47 3.25 5.02
CA SER A 57 12.46 2.92 3.60
C SER A 57 12.28 4.16 2.73
N GLU A 58 13.05 4.24 1.65
CA GLU A 58 12.95 5.30 0.64
C GLU A 58 12.15 4.85 -0.60
N SER A 59 11.43 3.75 -0.50
CA SER A 59 10.54 3.30 -1.56
C SER A 59 9.56 4.39 -1.98
N ASN A 60 9.17 4.39 -3.25
CA ASN A 60 8.17 5.34 -3.76
C ASN A 60 6.74 5.01 -3.33
N LEU A 61 6.54 3.93 -2.58
CA LEU A 61 5.23 3.51 -2.09
C LEU A 61 4.91 4.13 -0.73
N ALA A 62 3.68 4.55 -0.57
CA ALA A 62 3.13 5.03 0.69
C ALA A 62 2.28 3.97 1.40
N SER A 63 1.67 3.07 0.63
CA SER A 63 0.81 2.02 1.16
C SER A 63 0.84 0.81 0.24
N ALA A 64 0.77 -0.38 0.83
CA ALA A 64 0.60 -1.64 0.13
C ALA A 64 -0.50 -2.45 0.82
N THR A 65 -1.56 -2.73 0.09
CA THR A 65 -2.66 -3.58 0.55
C THR A 65 -2.59 -4.90 -0.19
N VAL A 66 -2.52 -6.00 0.54
CA VAL A 66 -2.46 -7.35 -0.03
C VAL A 66 -3.76 -8.08 0.25
N ILE A 67 -4.29 -8.70 -0.78
CA ILE A 67 -5.45 -9.56 -0.72
C ILE A 67 -4.97 -10.98 -0.96
N SER A 68 -5.21 -11.87 -0.01
CA SER A 68 -4.75 -13.25 -0.03
C SER A 68 -5.72 -14.14 0.73
N LYS A 69 -5.56 -15.46 0.62
CA LYS A 69 -6.40 -16.39 1.41
C LYS A 69 -6.11 -16.34 2.89
N ARG A 70 -4.83 -16.18 3.26
CA ARG A 70 -4.37 -16.23 4.64
C ARG A 70 -3.84 -14.88 5.07
N SER A 71 -4.28 -14.40 6.22
CA SER A 71 -3.85 -13.10 6.75
C SER A 71 -2.35 -13.05 7.06
N ILE A 72 -1.76 -14.18 7.45
CA ILE A 72 -0.31 -14.24 7.73
C ILE A 72 0.52 -13.96 6.46
N ASP A 73 0.06 -14.45 5.31
CA ASP A 73 0.72 -14.18 4.03
C ASP A 73 0.60 -12.70 3.67
N GLY A 74 -0.57 -12.12 3.85
CA GLY A 74 -0.80 -10.70 3.62
C GLY A 74 0.02 -9.81 4.53
N ASP A 75 0.15 -10.18 5.80
CA ASP A 75 0.91 -9.39 6.78
C ASP A 75 2.40 -9.31 6.41
N GLY A 76 3.01 -10.43 6.07
CA GLY A 76 4.40 -10.45 5.61
C GLY A 76 4.60 -9.76 4.27
N LEU A 77 3.73 -10.05 3.30
CA LEU A 77 3.84 -9.51 1.96
C LEU A 77 3.57 -8.01 1.88
N SER A 78 2.60 -7.49 2.62
CA SER A 78 2.27 -6.06 2.56
C SER A 78 3.47 -5.19 2.96
N THR A 79 4.22 -5.60 3.98
CA THR A 79 5.43 -4.91 4.39
C THR A 79 6.56 -5.08 3.37
N ALA A 80 6.74 -6.30 2.85
CA ALA A 80 7.75 -6.57 1.83
C ALA A 80 7.51 -5.77 0.56
N LEU A 81 6.27 -5.72 0.08
CA LEU A 81 5.91 -4.94 -1.11
C LEU A 81 6.13 -3.44 -0.88
N LEU A 82 5.82 -2.96 0.32
CA LEU A 82 6.03 -1.55 0.66
C LEU A 82 7.51 -1.16 0.61
N LEU A 83 8.41 -2.08 0.97
CA LEU A 83 9.85 -1.87 0.91
C LEU A 83 10.40 -1.90 -0.52
N MET A 84 9.75 -2.61 -1.42
CA MET A 84 10.12 -2.65 -2.83
C MET A 84 9.60 -1.40 -3.55
N ARG A 85 10.12 -1.15 -4.75
CA ARG A 85 9.57 -0.10 -5.62
C ARG A 85 8.26 -0.58 -6.26
N SER A 86 7.40 0.36 -6.61
CA SER A 86 6.07 0.06 -7.15
C SER A 86 6.08 -0.87 -8.36
N ASP A 87 7.06 -0.69 -9.25
CA ASP A 87 7.22 -1.52 -10.44
C ASP A 87 7.53 -2.98 -10.09
N TRP A 88 8.49 -3.19 -9.19
CA TRP A 88 8.86 -4.54 -8.75
C TRP A 88 7.77 -5.21 -7.94
N SER A 89 7.09 -4.45 -7.08
CA SER A 89 5.99 -4.96 -6.28
C SER A 89 4.83 -5.43 -7.14
N ALA A 90 4.45 -4.64 -8.14
CA ALA A 90 3.39 -5.01 -9.08
C ALA A 90 3.77 -6.25 -9.87
N GLU A 91 4.98 -6.32 -10.41
CA GLU A 91 5.48 -7.48 -11.15
C GLU A 91 5.49 -8.74 -10.27
N TYR A 92 5.96 -8.63 -9.04
CA TYR A 92 5.99 -9.75 -8.10
C TYR A 92 4.59 -10.33 -7.89
N VAL A 93 3.60 -9.48 -7.65
CA VAL A 93 2.22 -9.91 -7.41
C VAL A 93 1.61 -10.55 -8.68
N GLU A 94 1.86 -9.98 -9.85
CA GLU A 94 1.37 -10.53 -11.12
C GLU A 94 1.95 -11.93 -11.42
N GLU A 95 3.15 -12.22 -10.95
CA GLU A 95 3.80 -13.53 -11.11
C GLU A 95 3.35 -14.57 -10.09
N HIS A 96 2.61 -14.18 -9.05
CA HIS A 96 2.18 -15.07 -7.97
C HIS A 96 0.66 -15.21 -7.94
N PRO A 97 0.09 -16.26 -8.59
CA PRO A 97 -1.35 -16.51 -8.57
C PRO A 97 -1.90 -16.67 -7.15
N GLY A 98 -3.09 -16.16 -6.92
CA GLY A 98 -3.75 -16.21 -5.61
C GLY A 98 -3.47 -15.01 -4.72
N ILE A 99 -2.64 -14.09 -5.16
CA ILE A 99 -2.34 -12.84 -4.47
C ILE A 99 -2.71 -11.68 -5.38
N GLU A 100 -3.41 -10.71 -4.81
CA GLU A 100 -3.67 -9.44 -5.47
C GLU A 100 -3.24 -8.30 -4.55
N ALA A 101 -2.96 -7.15 -5.11
CA ALA A 101 -2.54 -6.00 -4.32
C ALA A 101 -3.07 -4.68 -4.87
N VAL A 102 -3.22 -3.73 -3.97
CA VAL A 102 -3.41 -2.33 -4.32
C VAL A 102 -2.26 -1.54 -3.71
N LEU A 103 -1.45 -0.97 -4.56
CA LEU A 103 -0.31 -0.16 -4.16
C LEU A 103 -0.66 1.32 -4.31
N ILE A 104 -0.17 2.13 -3.41
CA ILE A 104 -0.36 3.57 -3.46
C ILE A 104 0.99 4.25 -3.36
N THR A 105 1.31 5.08 -4.33
CA THR A 105 2.56 5.82 -4.35
C THR A 105 2.51 7.01 -3.39
N ARG A 106 3.67 7.55 -3.06
CA ARG A 106 3.77 8.78 -2.25
C ARG A 106 3.16 9.99 -2.95
N ASP A 107 3.05 9.94 -4.28
CA ASP A 107 2.38 10.97 -5.08
C ASP A 107 0.86 10.83 -5.09
N GLY A 108 0.33 9.75 -4.55
CA GLY A 108 -1.10 9.48 -4.47
C GLY A 108 -1.67 8.66 -5.60
N ASP A 109 -0.84 8.07 -6.44
CA ASP A 109 -1.30 7.21 -7.54
C ASP A 109 -1.73 5.85 -7.01
N LEU A 110 -2.88 5.40 -7.47
CA LEU A 110 -3.45 4.09 -7.14
C LEU A 110 -3.04 3.08 -8.19
N LEU A 111 -2.35 2.03 -7.78
CA LEU A 111 -1.83 0.99 -8.67
C LEU A 111 -2.41 -0.38 -8.27
N PRO A 112 -3.60 -0.74 -8.74
CA PRO A 112 -4.16 -2.06 -8.50
C PRO A 112 -3.53 -3.09 -9.44
N THR A 113 -3.34 -4.33 -8.97
CA THR A 113 -2.95 -5.43 -9.83
C THR A 113 -4.12 -5.88 -10.72
N SER A 114 -3.84 -6.74 -11.71
CA SER A 114 -4.79 -7.02 -12.79
C SER A 114 -6.15 -7.54 -12.32
N GLY A 115 -6.18 -8.43 -11.32
CA GLY A 115 -7.42 -8.96 -10.78
C GLY A 115 -8.27 -7.90 -10.08
N ILE A 116 -7.65 -7.01 -9.34
CA ILE A 116 -8.31 -5.89 -8.66
C ILE A 116 -8.74 -4.83 -9.67
N ARG A 117 -7.93 -4.58 -10.68
CA ARG A 117 -8.27 -3.62 -11.73
C ARG A 117 -9.59 -3.95 -12.41
N LYS A 118 -9.82 -5.23 -12.68
CA LYS A 118 -11.10 -5.69 -13.23
C LYS A 118 -12.27 -5.42 -12.28
N ALA A 119 -12.06 -5.65 -10.98
CA ALA A 119 -13.09 -5.38 -9.98
C ALA A 119 -13.37 -3.87 -9.85
N LEU A 120 -12.34 -3.04 -9.89
CA LEU A 120 -12.46 -1.59 -9.78
C LEU A 120 -13.10 -0.93 -11.02
N SER A 121 -12.90 -1.50 -12.21
CA SER A 121 -13.51 -0.97 -13.43
C SER A 121 -15.03 -1.07 -13.40
N ASN A 122 -15.59 -1.97 -12.61
CA ASN A 122 -17.01 -2.12 -12.39
C ASN A 122 -17.55 -1.22 -11.27
N CYS A 123 -16.67 -0.58 -10.51
CA CYS A 123 -17.03 0.42 -9.52
C CYS A 123 -17.01 1.79 -10.22
N SER A 124 -18.15 2.23 -10.70
CA SER A 124 -18.29 3.58 -11.22
C SER A 124 -17.96 4.57 -10.11
N ARG A 125 -17.17 5.53 -10.44
CA ARG A 125 -16.77 6.62 -9.55
C ARG A 125 -17.96 7.38 -8.97
#